data_8471664133e672856eef1eec48f71cb1
#
_entry.id   8471664133e672856eef1eec48f71cb1
#
_cell.length_a   1.000
_cell.length_b   1.000
_cell.length_c   1.000
_cell.angle_alpha   90.00
_cell.angle_beta   90.00
_cell.angle_gamma   90.00
#
_symmetry.space_group_name_H-M   'P 1'
#
loop_
_entity.id
_entity.type
_entity.pdbx_description
1 polymer ?
#
loop_
_entity_poly.entity_id
_entity_poly.type
_entity_poly.pdbx_seq_one_letter_code
_entity_poly.pdbx_strand_id
1 'polypeptide(L)'
;MSDRPRRRRRPARVTAAVIVLPVLLAVLTGARTVPAAMTWQHLNPVELFTTIKLPALQASNRVSGVSTTVVRSTAQQVRLRLDVAPGERFFGLGERMGPLALNGQLLHNWSEDRAGRADAATSYSPTPFLLSSRGYGLLLDTTAMIQYDLRRADRVEITASTAELPVHLITGPDPAAVLQSHAKMVGLPPLPPRWGLGVWKCLIGGRDRVLADVRRLAEANVPLDAVWIYDAMDNGSGWGWPWQIHGTVPPGSYPDLPGLIEQLHGEGLAVLGYLNPFLVPGRRGFDEARERGYLVPTPAAPVFTEPWAEDDHRAYLDFTRPDAVAWWQDRVRHALGTVGFDGAMQDYGEGAPVDGIYASGQPGTVVHNAYPVRYAEAARQAAQAVKPGQTVLFARAGYSGSQASVTGRFTGDQHRSWDRHTGIGSVLPAMLSGSISGWPYWGPDIAGFFDGDGSRDVELWTRWTQLGALSPVMRDMLGAQADPIGVFSNDGTLATFAGYARLHQALMPYLHELAEQASRTGLPLIRPLWLAEPADPVAWTVEDAYLLGEDVLVAPVVTEGARSRPVYLPAGQWHDYWTGEVITGARWISARAPVQQIPLYVRTGANLALPLPATLGLPAG
;
A
#
# COMPACT_ATOMS: atom_id res chain seq x y z
N MET A 1 -59.54 8.63 -33.79
CA MET A 1 -59.99 7.22 -33.80
C MET A 1 -58.79 6.31 -33.86
N SER A 2 -58.78 5.33 -32.98
CA SER A 2 -57.93 4.20 -32.75
C SER A 2 -56.55 4.50 -32.06
N ASP A 3 -56.67 4.38 -30.83
CA ASP A 3 -55.67 4.15 -29.78
C ASP A 3 -54.94 2.81 -30.01
N ARG A 4 -53.62 2.80 -29.95
CA ARG A 4 -52.83 1.58 -29.71
C ARG A 4 -51.75 1.85 -28.67
N PRO A 5 -51.65 1.03 -27.59
CA PRO A 5 -50.76 1.29 -26.48
C PRO A 5 -49.29 0.94 -26.82
N ARG A 6 -48.39 1.83 -26.46
CA ARG A 6 -46.94 1.58 -26.52
C ARG A 6 -46.55 0.53 -25.49
N ARG A 7 -46.06 -0.62 -25.94
CA ARG A 7 -45.42 -1.65 -25.12
C ARG A 7 -44.10 -1.09 -24.53
N ARG A 8 -44.05 -0.98 -23.22
CA ARG A 8 -42.81 -0.78 -22.46
C ARG A 8 -41.90 -2.00 -22.65
N ARG A 9 -40.73 -1.83 -23.26
CA ARG A 9 -39.65 -2.82 -23.26
C ARG A 9 -39.00 -2.81 -21.87
N ARG A 10 -39.02 -3.94 -21.20
CA ARG A 10 -38.21 -4.21 -20.00
C ARG A 10 -36.73 -4.25 -20.41
N PRO A 11 -35.77 -3.70 -19.61
CA PRO A 11 -34.36 -3.88 -19.89
C PRO A 11 -34.00 -5.34 -19.65
N ALA A 12 -33.30 -5.93 -20.60
CA ALA A 12 -32.70 -7.26 -20.48
C ALA A 12 -31.64 -7.23 -19.38
N ARG A 13 -31.78 -8.12 -18.40
CA ARG A 13 -30.70 -8.42 -17.46
C ARG A 13 -29.54 -9.03 -18.25
N VAL A 14 -28.49 -8.30 -18.41
CA VAL A 14 -27.19 -8.85 -18.86
C VAL A 14 -26.59 -9.56 -17.66
N THR A 15 -26.70 -10.87 -17.66
CA THR A 15 -25.94 -11.73 -16.75
C THR A 15 -24.51 -11.72 -17.27
N ALA A 16 -23.62 -11.02 -16.58
CA ALA A 16 -22.19 -11.12 -16.84
C ALA A 16 -21.74 -12.54 -16.50
N ALA A 17 -21.54 -13.35 -17.52
CA ALA A 17 -20.87 -14.62 -17.39
C ALA A 17 -19.40 -14.33 -17.13
N VAL A 18 -18.94 -14.61 -15.91
CA VAL A 18 -17.53 -14.71 -15.59
C VAL A 18 -16.97 -15.88 -16.40
N ILE A 19 -16.28 -15.57 -17.48
CA ILE A 19 -15.51 -16.55 -18.23
C ILE A 19 -14.23 -16.79 -17.44
N VAL A 20 -14.27 -17.78 -16.56
CA VAL A 20 -13.05 -18.45 -16.09
C VAL A 20 -12.55 -19.25 -17.30
N LEU A 21 -11.54 -18.76 -17.99
CA LEU A 21 -10.84 -19.53 -19.00
C LEU A 21 -10.06 -20.65 -18.29
N PRO A 22 -10.42 -21.93 -18.47
CA PRO A 22 -9.49 -23.01 -18.18
C PRO A 22 -8.44 -22.96 -19.29
N VAL A 23 -7.19 -22.68 -18.92
CA VAL A 23 -6.05 -22.93 -19.81
C VAL A 23 -6.00 -24.45 -20.04
N LEU A 24 -6.62 -24.90 -21.11
CA LEU A 24 -6.47 -26.24 -21.62
C LEU A 24 -5.13 -26.31 -22.34
N LEU A 25 -4.09 -26.72 -21.62
CA LEU A 25 -2.79 -26.99 -22.21
C LEU A 25 -2.87 -28.34 -22.92
N ALA A 26 -2.78 -28.31 -24.25
CA ALA A 26 -2.56 -29.53 -25.06
C ALA A 26 -1.23 -30.15 -24.67
N VAL A 27 -1.30 -31.36 -24.16
CA VAL A 27 -0.15 -32.22 -23.87
C VAL A 27 0.43 -32.68 -25.21
N LEU A 28 1.58 -32.13 -25.59
CA LEU A 28 2.46 -32.79 -26.54
C LEU A 28 3.64 -33.40 -25.77
N THR A 29 3.65 -34.69 -25.82
CA THR A 29 4.55 -35.70 -25.31
C THR A 29 6.03 -35.36 -25.43
N GLY A 30 6.72 -35.42 -24.31
CA GLY A 30 8.17 -35.29 -24.19
C GLY A 30 8.65 -35.14 -22.73
N ALA A 31 7.89 -35.64 -21.78
CA ALA A 31 8.26 -35.57 -20.37
C ALA A 31 9.40 -36.56 -20.07
N ARG A 32 10.62 -36.04 -19.90
CA ARG A 32 11.61 -36.73 -19.08
C ARG A 32 11.12 -36.63 -17.64
N THR A 33 10.60 -37.73 -17.12
CA THR A 33 10.27 -37.90 -15.72
C THR A 33 11.52 -37.74 -14.88
N VAL A 34 11.61 -36.69 -14.10
CA VAL A 34 12.53 -36.58 -12.98
C VAL A 34 12.08 -37.63 -11.94
N PRO A 35 13.00 -38.39 -11.29
CA PRO A 35 12.63 -39.46 -10.37
C PRO A 35 11.72 -38.98 -9.25
N ALA A 36 10.81 -39.86 -8.84
CA ALA A 36 9.80 -39.63 -7.84
C ALA A 36 10.36 -39.11 -6.52
N ALA A 37 9.56 -38.17 -5.93
CA ALA A 37 9.50 -37.79 -4.53
C ALA A 37 10.82 -37.99 -3.73
N MET A 38 11.65 -36.97 -3.65
CA MET A 38 12.61 -36.87 -2.55
C MET A 38 11.83 -36.56 -1.27
N THR A 39 11.57 -37.57 -0.48
CA THR A 39 11.11 -37.46 0.88
C THR A 39 12.29 -37.03 1.74
N TRP A 40 12.29 -35.78 2.19
CA TRP A 40 13.28 -35.30 3.14
C TRP A 40 12.86 -35.75 4.54
N GLN A 41 13.45 -36.82 5.04
CA GLN A 41 13.28 -37.23 6.44
C GLN A 41 14.03 -36.21 7.32
N HIS A 42 13.29 -35.56 8.24
CA HIS A 42 13.78 -34.78 9.38
C HIS A 42 15.16 -34.13 9.22
N LEU A 43 15.30 -33.22 8.25
CA LEU A 43 16.51 -32.43 8.12
C LEU A 43 16.52 -31.31 9.15
N ASN A 44 17.67 -31.11 9.80
CA ASN A 44 17.95 -29.88 10.55
C ASN A 44 17.71 -28.67 9.62
N PRO A 45 17.14 -27.56 10.11
CA PRO A 45 16.94 -26.34 9.31
C PRO A 45 18.19 -25.88 8.54
N VAL A 46 19.36 -26.18 9.04
CA VAL A 46 20.67 -25.88 8.41
C VAL A 46 20.93 -26.74 7.16
N GLU A 47 20.37 -27.94 7.05
CA GLU A 47 20.58 -28.85 5.91
C GLU A 47 19.64 -28.57 4.75
N LEU A 48 18.49 -27.90 4.99
CA LEU A 48 17.56 -27.46 3.94
C LEU A 48 18.23 -26.45 2.97
N PHE A 49 19.23 -25.72 3.42
CA PHE A 49 19.93 -24.69 2.64
C PHE A 49 21.15 -25.19 1.87
N THR A 50 21.70 -26.36 2.19
CA THR A 50 22.87 -26.90 1.51
C THR A 50 22.57 -27.53 0.14
N THR A 51 21.31 -27.83 -0.14
CA THR A 51 20.91 -28.46 -1.41
C THR A 51 20.43 -27.46 -2.47
N ILE A 52 20.11 -26.23 -2.07
CA ILE A 52 19.76 -25.12 -2.96
C ILE A 52 20.97 -24.18 -2.96
N LYS A 53 21.57 -23.90 -4.13
CA LYS A 53 22.75 -23.01 -4.29
C LYS A 53 22.44 -21.61 -3.72
N LEU A 54 22.58 -21.42 -2.42
CA LEU A 54 22.43 -20.14 -1.76
C LEU A 54 23.77 -19.73 -1.13
N PRO A 55 24.13 -18.43 -1.16
CA PRO A 55 25.23 -17.94 -0.36
C PRO A 55 24.92 -18.24 1.12
N ALA A 56 25.88 -18.79 1.83
CA ALA A 56 25.74 -19.23 3.20
C ALA A 56 25.29 -18.07 4.12
N LEU A 57 24.03 -18.06 4.51
CA LEU A 57 23.55 -17.31 5.65
C LEU A 57 23.93 -18.10 6.90
N GLN A 58 24.70 -17.49 7.79
CA GLN A 58 24.98 -18.07 9.09
C GLN A 58 23.69 -18.06 9.93
N ALA A 59 22.95 -19.17 9.91
CA ALA A 59 21.84 -19.40 10.82
C ALA A 59 22.42 -19.67 12.22
N SER A 60 22.43 -18.66 13.09
CA SER A 60 22.97 -18.78 14.44
C SER A 60 21.99 -19.34 15.47
N ASN A 61 20.72 -19.56 15.15
CA ASN A 61 19.74 -20.10 16.10
C ASN A 61 18.88 -21.20 15.46
N ARG A 62 18.81 -22.35 16.11
CA ARG A 62 17.97 -23.48 15.72
C ARG A 62 16.52 -23.23 16.11
N VAL A 63 15.63 -23.03 15.15
CA VAL A 63 14.20 -23.21 15.37
C VAL A 63 13.91 -24.70 15.22
N SER A 64 13.82 -25.41 16.35
CA SER A 64 13.42 -26.82 16.33
C SER A 64 11.96 -26.93 15.91
N GLY A 65 11.67 -27.72 14.88
CA GLY A 65 10.32 -28.16 14.52
C GLY A 65 9.69 -27.44 13.31
N VAL A 66 10.45 -26.74 12.46
CA VAL A 66 9.95 -26.34 11.14
C VAL A 66 10.24 -27.49 10.17
N SER A 67 9.19 -28.12 9.64
CA SER A 67 9.30 -29.16 8.63
C SER A 67 8.72 -28.66 7.32
N THR A 68 9.55 -28.63 6.28
CA THR A 68 9.12 -28.36 4.91
C THR A 68 9.40 -29.57 4.03
N THR A 69 8.46 -29.88 3.14
CA THR A 69 8.60 -30.98 2.20
C THR A 69 8.35 -30.50 0.78
N VAL A 70 9.27 -30.78 -0.14
CA VAL A 70 8.99 -30.63 -1.58
C VAL A 70 8.08 -31.76 -1.99
N VAL A 71 6.80 -31.44 -2.28
CA VAL A 71 5.78 -32.44 -2.66
C VAL A 71 5.89 -32.78 -4.13
N ARG A 72 6.21 -31.80 -4.98
CA ARG A 72 6.34 -31.97 -6.42
C ARG A 72 7.18 -30.85 -7.00
N SER A 73 8.07 -31.19 -7.95
CA SER A 73 8.74 -30.24 -8.82
C SER A 73 8.60 -30.70 -10.27
N THR A 74 8.25 -29.77 -11.16
CA THR A 74 8.20 -29.96 -12.61
C THR A 74 8.96 -28.83 -13.28
N ALA A 75 9.13 -28.87 -14.59
CA ALA A 75 9.74 -27.78 -15.35
C ALA A 75 8.97 -26.43 -15.26
N GLN A 76 7.76 -26.44 -14.69
CA GLN A 76 6.89 -25.25 -14.65
C GLN A 76 6.31 -24.94 -13.26
N GLN A 77 6.48 -25.81 -12.27
CA GLN A 77 5.85 -25.66 -10.97
C GLN A 77 6.63 -26.35 -9.84
N VAL A 78 6.80 -25.63 -8.72
CA VAL A 78 7.29 -26.18 -7.45
C VAL A 78 6.15 -26.15 -6.44
N ARG A 79 5.95 -27.27 -5.73
CA ARG A 79 5.03 -27.37 -4.59
C ARG A 79 5.79 -27.68 -3.31
N LEU A 80 5.58 -26.85 -2.31
CA LEU A 80 6.09 -27.02 -0.96
C LEU A 80 4.93 -27.29 0.00
N ARG A 81 5.21 -28.09 1.01
CA ARG A 81 4.35 -28.27 2.18
C ARG A 81 5.11 -27.84 3.42
N LEU A 82 4.46 -27.03 4.23
CA LEU A 82 4.91 -26.64 5.56
C LEU A 82 3.96 -27.24 6.58
N ASP A 83 4.48 -28.05 7.49
CA ASP A 83 3.68 -28.61 8.59
C ASP A 83 3.42 -27.53 9.65
N VAL A 84 2.19 -27.45 10.15
CA VAL A 84 1.70 -26.42 11.07
C VAL A 84 1.53 -26.99 12.46
N ALA A 85 2.10 -26.34 13.46
CA ALA A 85 1.92 -26.71 14.84
C ALA A 85 0.54 -26.25 15.38
N PRO A 86 -0.03 -26.93 16.39
CA PRO A 86 -1.27 -26.49 17.02
C PRO A 86 -1.17 -25.03 17.51
N GLY A 87 -2.14 -24.20 17.11
CA GLY A 87 -2.19 -22.78 17.49
C GLY A 87 -1.25 -21.84 16.73
N GLU A 88 -0.49 -22.35 15.79
CA GLU A 88 0.40 -21.52 14.96
C GLU A 88 -0.41 -20.58 14.05
N ARG A 89 -0.02 -19.31 14.02
CA ARG A 89 -0.62 -18.26 13.19
C ARG A 89 0.36 -17.76 12.17
N PHE A 90 -0.16 -17.39 11.00
CA PHE A 90 0.63 -16.86 9.89
C PHE A 90 0.21 -15.43 9.55
N PHE A 91 1.19 -14.62 9.15
CA PHE A 91 1.05 -13.20 8.84
C PHE A 91 1.89 -12.84 7.61
N GLY A 92 1.75 -11.61 7.09
CA GLY A 92 2.56 -11.12 5.98
C GLY A 92 1.88 -11.26 4.62
N LEU A 93 2.62 -11.71 3.63
CA LEU A 93 2.22 -11.84 2.21
C LEU A 93 1.87 -10.50 1.54
N GLY A 94 2.41 -9.38 2.05
CA GLY A 94 2.19 -8.04 1.49
C GLY A 94 0.96 -7.36 2.06
N GLU A 95 0.48 -6.35 1.35
CA GLU A 95 -0.72 -5.61 1.69
C GLU A 95 -1.97 -6.48 1.52
N ARG A 96 -2.74 -6.69 2.60
CA ARG A 96 -3.97 -7.50 2.60
C ARG A 96 -5.10 -6.76 3.30
N MET A 97 -6.25 -6.67 2.66
CA MET A 97 -7.43 -5.96 3.17
C MET A 97 -8.41 -6.89 3.91
N GLY A 98 -7.95 -8.05 4.33
CA GLY A 98 -8.70 -9.05 5.10
C GLY A 98 -8.14 -9.22 6.51
N PRO A 99 -8.48 -10.33 7.20
CA PRO A 99 -7.93 -10.65 8.51
C PRO A 99 -6.40 -10.62 8.52
N LEU A 100 -5.82 -10.08 9.59
CA LEU A 100 -4.36 -9.99 9.73
C LEU A 100 -3.71 -11.37 9.85
N ALA A 101 -4.35 -12.29 10.60
CA ALA A 101 -3.97 -13.69 10.60
C ALA A 101 -4.47 -14.39 9.33
N LEU A 102 -3.56 -15.02 8.59
CA LEU A 102 -3.82 -15.58 7.26
C LEU A 102 -4.39 -17.01 7.29
N ASN A 103 -4.46 -17.62 8.47
CA ASN A 103 -5.01 -18.97 8.65
C ASN A 103 -6.44 -19.07 8.09
N GLY A 104 -6.74 -20.18 7.42
CA GLY A 104 -8.05 -20.41 6.83
C GLY A 104 -8.26 -19.81 5.44
N GLN A 105 -7.27 -19.12 4.88
CA GLN A 105 -7.37 -18.41 3.60
C GLN A 105 -6.64 -19.12 2.46
N LEU A 106 -7.07 -18.85 1.23
CA LEU A 106 -6.37 -19.15 -0.01
C LEU A 106 -5.93 -17.82 -0.62
N LEU A 107 -4.63 -17.60 -0.73
CA LEU A 107 -4.07 -16.32 -1.13
C LEU A 107 -3.11 -16.47 -2.31
N HIS A 108 -2.97 -15.40 -3.07
CA HIS A 108 -2.06 -15.34 -4.21
C HIS A 108 -1.06 -14.19 -4.03
N ASN A 109 0.20 -14.43 -4.36
CA ASN A 109 1.19 -13.38 -4.55
C ASN A 109 1.22 -13.02 -6.04
N TRP A 110 0.29 -12.15 -6.39
CA TRP A 110 0.14 -11.59 -7.72
C TRP A 110 -0.28 -10.14 -7.57
N SER A 111 0.47 -9.22 -8.16
CA SER A 111 0.16 -7.80 -8.13
C SER A 111 -1.04 -7.55 -9.03
N GLU A 112 -2.12 -6.99 -8.50
CA GLU A 112 -3.38 -6.82 -9.22
C GLU A 112 -4.13 -5.59 -8.75
N ASP A 113 -4.71 -4.85 -9.69
CA ASP A 113 -5.60 -3.73 -9.38
C ASP A 113 -6.85 -4.23 -8.67
N ARG A 114 -7.03 -3.84 -7.43
CA ARG A 114 -8.20 -4.23 -6.64
C ARG A 114 -9.42 -3.35 -6.91
N ALA A 115 -9.22 -2.07 -7.27
CA ALA A 115 -10.27 -1.12 -7.63
C ALA A 115 -11.56 -1.26 -6.78
N GLY A 116 -11.42 -1.28 -5.45
CA GLY A 116 -12.53 -1.44 -4.51
C GLY A 116 -13.14 -2.86 -4.45
N ARG A 117 -12.50 -3.90 -4.97
CA ARG A 117 -12.99 -5.29 -4.90
C ARG A 117 -12.89 -5.85 -3.48
N ALA A 118 -13.91 -6.61 -3.06
CA ALA A 118 -13.96 -7.28 -1.76
C ALA A 118 -13.08 -8.54 -1.67
N ASP A 119 -12.38 -8.92 -2.74
CA ASP A 119 -11.53 -10.10 -2.79
C ASP A 119 -10.26 -9.91 -1.95
N ALA A 120 -10.13 -10.65 -0.85
CA ALA A 120 -8.96 -10.62 0.02
C ALA A 120 -7.77 -11.42 -0.54
N ALA A 121 -7.97 -12.23 -1.59
CA ALA A 121 -6.90 -13.06 -2.16
C ALA A 121 -5.91 -12.25 -3.01
N THR A 122 -6.36 -11.14 -3.60
CA THR A 122 -5.56 -10.24 -4.43
C THR A 122 -4.93 -9.11 -3.63
N SER A 123 -3.91 -8.44 -4.20
CA SER A 123 -3.18 -7.35 -3.56
C SER A 123 -2.57 -6.42 -4.59
N TYR A 124 -2.59 -5.12 -4.34
CA TYR A 124 -1.77 -4.16 -5.09
C TYR A 124 -0.26 -4.41 -4.92
N SER A 125 0.11 -4.88 -3.73
CA SER A 125 1.51 -5.02 -3.33
C SER A 125 1.75 -6.32 -2.57
N PRO A 126 1.68 -7.47 -3.24
CA PRO A 126 2.00 -8.75 -2.63
C PRO A 126 3.50 -8.82 -2.32
N THR A 127 3.84 -9.54 -1.26
CA THR A 127 5.23 -9.80 -0.87
C THR A 127 5.35 -11.30 -0.57
N PRO A 128 6.32 -12.03 -1.13
CA PRO A 128 6.44 -13.48 -0.93
C PRO A 128 7.09 -13.83 0.42
N PHE A 129 6.69 -13.14 1.47
CA PHE A 129 7.20 -13.30 2.84
C PHE A 129 6.07 -13.71 3.79
N LEU A 130 6.15 -14.93 4.31
CA LEU A 130 5.22 -15.52 5.28
C LEU A 130 5.88 -15.55 6.66
N LEU A 131 5.30 -14.87 7.64
CA LEU A 131 5.76 -14.82 9.02
C LEU A 131 4.93 -15.77 9.90
N SER A 132 5.59 -16.58 10.71
CA SER A 132 4.96 -17.46 11.70
C SER A 132 5.05 -16.88 13.11
N SER A 133 3.98 -17.05 13.90
CA SER A 133 3.95 -16.76 15.34
C SER A 133 4.95 -17.58 16.16
N ARG A 134 5.60 -18.57 15.56
CA ARG A 134 6.66 -19.38 16.18
C ARG A 134 8.05 -18.79 16.06
N GLY A 135 8.18 -17.55 15.55
CA GLY A 135 9.47 -16.82 15.48
C GLY A 135 10.30 -17.15 14.24
N TYR A 136 9.70 -17.52 13.14
CA TYR A 136 10.36 -17.66 11.86
C TYR A 136 9.60 -16.98 10.71
N GLY A 137 10.30 -16.63 9.65
CA GLY A 137 9.75 -16.17 8.38
C GLY A 137 10.25 -17.02 7.21
N LEU A 138 9.42 -17.17 6.20
CA LEU A 138 9.79 -17.77 4.91
C LEU A 138 9.72 -16.70 3.83
N LEU A 139 10.84 -16.41 3.18
CA LEU A 139 10.88 -15.60 1.97
C LEU A 139 11.06 -16.52 0.77
N LEU A 140 10.13 -16.46 -0.18
CA LEU A 140 10.18 -17.21 -1.44
C LEU A 140 10.71 -16.28 -2.53
N ASP A 141 12.00 -16.40 -2.88
CA ASP A 141 12.69 -15.45 -3.75
C ASP A 141 12.38 -15.71 -5.23
N THR A 142 11.19 -15.29 -5.63
CA THR A 142 10.73 -15.35 -7.03
C THR A 142 9.68 -14.28 -7.30
N THR A 143 9.63 -13.79 -8.53
CA THR A 143 8.57 -12.90 -9.05
C THR A 143 7.47 -13.67 -9.78
N ALA A 144 7.60 -14.99 -9.93
CA ALA A 144 6.54 -15.84 -10.47
C ALA A 144 5.32 -15.84 -9.52
N MET A 145 4.15 -16.16 -10.07
CA MET A 145 2.93 -16.28 -9.28
C MET A 145 3.08 -17.41 -8.24
N ILE A 146 2.70 -17.10 -6.98
CA ILE A 146 2.68 -18.06 -5.89
C ILE A 146 1.28 -18.11 -5.31
N GLN A 147 0.79 -19.32 -5.06
CA GLN A 147 -0.44 -19.59 -4.32
C GLN A 147 -0.10 -20.16 -2.94
N TYR A 148 -0.74 -19.63 -1.91
CA TYR A 148 -0.64 -20.10 -0.52
C TYR A 148 -2.00 -20.62 -0.07
N ASP A 149 -2.10 -21.91 0.19
CA ASP A 149 -3.29 -22.53 0.77
C ASP A 149 -3.07 -22.77 2.27
N LEU A 150 -3.65 -21.86 3.08
CA LEU A 150 -3.60 -21.89 4.55
C LEU A 150 -4.93 -22.40 5.17
N ARG A 151 -5.81 -22.97 4.36
CA ARG A 151 -7.14 -23.42 4.81
C ARG A 151 -7.11 -24.63 5.73
N ARG A 152 -6.02 -25.37 5.74
CA ARG A 152 -5.86 -26.55 6.59
C ARG A 152 -5.15 -26.19 7.89
N ALA A 153 -5.63 -26.78 9.00
CA ALA A 153 -5.04 -26.52 10.32
C ALA A 153 -3.71 -27.24 10.55
N ASP A 154 -3.42 -28.29 9.76
CA ASP A 154 -2.26 -29.16 9.94
C ASP A 154 -1.09 -28.81 8.98
N ARG A 155 -1.35 -28.01 7.95
CA ARG A 155 -0.32 -27.67 6.94
C ARG A 155 -0.66 -26.43 6.11
N VAL A 156 0.38 -25.78 5.60
CA VAL A 156 0.30 -24.80 4.50
C VAL A 156 0.81 -25.47 3.24
N GLU A 157 0.07 -25.35 2.14
CA GLU A 157 0.51 -25.78 0.81
C GLU A 157 0.86 -24.56 -0.04
N ILE A 158 2.09 -24.52 -0.55
CA ILE A 158 2.60 -23.41 -1.36
C ILE A 158 2.89 -23.93 -2.76
N THR A 159 2.35 -23.24 -3.76
CA THR A 159 2.54 -23.60 -5.17
C THR A 159 3.09 -22.39 -5.92
N ALA A 160 4.31 -22.50 -6.44
CA ALA A 160 4.94 -21.46 -7.25
C ALA A 160 4.99 -21.89 -8.73
N SER A 161 4.63 -20.97 -9.62
CA SER A 161 4.62 -21.18 -11.08
C SER A 161 6.02 -20.96 -11.68
N THR A 162 7.01 -21.74 -11.20
CA THR A 162 8.41 -21.69 -11.62
C THR A 162 9.03 -23.08 -11.55
N ALA A 163 10.10 -23.30 -12.30
CA ALA A 163 10.89 -24.53 -12.25
C ALA A 163 11.81 -24.58 -11.01
N GLU A 164 12.25 -23.41 -10.54
CA GLU A 164 13.15 -23.24 -9.40
C GLU A 164 12.57 -22.25 -8.41
N LEU A 165 12.65 -22.56 -7.13
CA LEU A 165 12.13 -21.73 -6.07
C LEU A 165 13.17 -21.61 -4.93
N PRO A 166 13.98 -20.56 -4.91
CA PRO A 166 14.81 -20.26 -3.75
C PRO A 166 13.92 -19.92 -2.55
N VAL A 167 14.19 -20.56 -1.41
CA VAL A 167 13.46 -20.36 -0.16
C VAL A 167 14.45 -19.98 0.93
N HIS A 168 14.21 -18.84 1.59
CA HIS A 168 14.99 -18.39 2.72
C HIS A 168 14.19 -18.57 4.01
N LEU A 169 14.67 -19.37 4.91
CA LEU A 169 14.18 -19.47 6.28
C LEU A 169 14.89 -18.40 7.13
N ILE A 170 14.13 -17.45 7.62
CA ILE A 170 14.62 -16.35 8.45
C ILE A 170 14.21 -16.63 9.89
N THR A 171 15.18 -16.69 10.82
CA THR A 171 14.92 -16.95 12.24
C THR A 171 15.49 -15.81 13.09
N GLY A 172 14.91 -15.62 14.27
CA GLY A 172 15.35 -14.61 15.22
C GLY A 172 14.90 -14.94 16.65
N PRO A 173 15.41 -14.23 17.66
CA PRO A 173 14.96 -14.38 19.04
C PRO A 173 13.51 -13.92 19.23
N ASP A 174 13.02 -13.04 18.37
CA ASP A 174 11.69 -12.45 18.40
C ASP A 174 11.24 -12.06 16.99
N PRO A 175 9.97 -11.71 16.78
CA PRO A 175 9.45 -11.29 15.48
C PRO A 175 10.14 -10.05 14.90
N ALA A 176 10.57 -9.10 15.74
CA ALA A 176 11.26 -7.89 15.29
C ALA A 176 12.60 -8.23 14.62
N ALA A 177 13.37 -9.17 15.17
CA ALA A 177 14.62 -9.64 14.59
C ALA A 177 14.40 -10.35 13.24
N VAL A 178 13.30 -11.10 13.09
CA VAL A 178 12.90 -11.73 11.83
C VAL A 178 12.58 -10.67 10.78
N LEU A 179 11.79 -9.64 11.13
CA LEU A 179 11.45 -8.54 10.22
C LEU A 179 12.70 -7.73 9.81
N GLN A 180 13.60 -7.44 10.75
CA GLN A 180 14.87 -6.75 10.45
C GLN A 180 15.74 -7.55 9.48
N SER A 181 15.81 -8.87 9.66
CA SER A 181 16.56 -9.76 8.77
C SER A 181 15.93 -9.80 7.38
N HIS A 182 14.61 -9.90 7.29
CA HIS A 182 13.87 -9.80 6.03
C HIS A 182 14.16 -8.47 5.32
N ALA A 183 14.04 -7.33 6.02
CA ALA A 183 14.27 -6.01 5.45
C ALA A 183 15.70 -5.84 4.90
N LYS A 184 16.70 -6.38 5.58
CA LYS A 184 18.10 -6.38 5.10
C LYS A 184 18.28 -7.19 3.81
N MET A 185 17.50 -8.26 3.63
CA MET A 185 17.59 -9.11 2.43
C MET A 185 16.93 -8.44 1.21
N VAL A 186 15.78 -7.78 1.41
CA VAL A 186 14.98 -7.22 0.31
C VAL A 186 15.22 -5.73 0.08
N GLY A 187 16.02 -5.09 0.92
CA GLY A 187 16.36 -3.67 0.87
C GLY A 187 15.66 -2.84 1.94
N LEU A 188 16.42 -2.01 2.61
CA LEU A 188 15.91 -1.07 3.62
C LEU A 188 15.17 0.09 2.97
N PRO A 189 14.07 0.57 3.56
CA PRO A 189 13.35 1.72 3.05
C PRO A 189 14.18 3.01 3.23
N PRO A 190 14.16 3.93 2.25
CA PRO A 190 14.83 5.22 2.42
C PRO A 190 14.11 6.08 3.47
N LEU A 191 14.88 6.89 4.21
CA LEU A 191 14.29 7.90 5.08
C LEU A 191 13.61 8.99 4.23
N PRO A 192 12.32 9.27 4.41
CA PRO A 192 11.67 10.39 3.74
C PRO A 192 12.14 11.72 4.31
N PRO A 193 12.10 12.83 3.55
CA PRO A 193 12.26 14.15 4.10
C PRO A 193 11.18 14.41 5.16
N ARG A 194 11.44 15.30 6.13
CA ARG A 194 10.54 15.51 7.27
C ARG A 194 9.10 15.81 6.87
N TRP A 195 8.91 16.69 5.89
CA TRP A 195 7.59 17.02 5.35
C TRP A 195 6.85 15.82 4.77
N GLY A 196 7.60 14.80 4.34
CA GLY A 196 7.04 13.55 3.80
C GLY A 196 6.27 12.69 4.79
N LEU A 197 6.37 12.99 6.09
CA LEU A 197 5.58 12.36 7.15
C LEU A 197 4.48 13.30 7.67
N GLY A 198 4.30 14.46 7.06
CA GLY A 198 3.42 15.50 7.54
C GLY A 198 1.98 15.44 7.05
N VAL A 199 1.32 16.58 7.11
CA VAL A 199 -0.06 16.78 6.67
C VAL A 199 -0.08 17.15 5.19
N TRP A 200 -0.69 16.32 4.36
CA TRP A 200 -0.85 16.57 2.93
C TRP A 200 -2.30 16.78 2.56
N LYS A 201 -2.54 17.74 1.67
CA LYS A 201 -3.85 17.98 1.11
C LYS A 201 -3.85 17.87 -0.41
N CYS A 202 -4.71 17.02 -0.93
CA CYS A 202 -5.02 17.00 -2.36
C CYS A 202 -5.80 18.27 -2.72
N LEU A 203 -5.26 19.09 -3.61
CA LEU A 203 -5.89 20.29 -4.15
C LEU A 203 -5.86 20.26 -5.67
N ILE A 204 -7.00 20.47 -6.29
CA ILE A 204 -7.19 20.44 -7.74
C ILE A 204 -8.11 21.59 -8.20
N GLY A 205 -8.26 21.73 -9.52
CA GLY A 205 -9.20 22.70 -10.10
C GLY A 205 -8.54 23.98 -10.60
N GLY A 206 -7.22 23.96 -10.79
CA GLY A 206 -6.45 25.05 -11.35
C GLY A 206 -5.79 25.96 -10.31
N ARG A 207 -4.89 26.83 -10.80
CA ARG A 207 -4.04 27.71 -9.98
C ARG A 207 -4.81 28.51 -8.93
N ASP A 208 -5.86 29.23 -9.35
CA ASP A 208 -6.57 30.16 -8.47
C ASP A 208 -7.31 29.42 -7.35
N ARG A 209 -7.87 28.25 -7.67
CA ARG A 209 -8.54 27.39 -6.71
C ARG A 209 -7.55 26.84 -5.69
N VAL A 210 -6.41 26.31 -6.13
CA VAL A 210 -5.35 25.81 -5.24
C VAL A 210 -4.91 26.89 -4.26
N LEU A 211 -4.61 28.10 -4.73
CA LEU A 211 -4.20 29.21 -3.88
C LEU A 211 -5.29 29.67 -2.92
N ALA A 212 -6.56 29.66 -3.34
CA ALA A 212 -7.68 29.98 -2.47
C ALA A 212 -7.86 28.96 -1.35
N ASP A 213 -7.75 27.66 -1.68
CA ASP A 213 -7.90 26.59 -0.72
C ASP A 213 -6.71 26.53 0.27
N VAL A 214 -5.48 26.82 -0.17
CA VAL A 214 -4.31 26.97 0.71
C VAL A 214 -4.51 28.12 1.71
N ARG A 215 -4.94 29.29 1.24
CA ARG A 215 -5.26 30.42 2.15
C ARG A 215 -6.33 30.05 3.17
N ARG A 216 -7.40 29.37 2.76
CA ARG A 216 -8.47 28.91 3.66
C ARG A 216 -7.96 27.96 4.74
N LEU A 217 -7.03 27.04 4.39
CA LEU A 217 -6.38 26.15 5.36
C LEU A 217 -5.48 26.93 6.33
N ALA A 218 -4.71 27.90 5.83
CA ALA A 218 -3.87 28.75 6.66
C ALA A 218 -4.69 29.59 7.64
N GLU A 219 -5.81 30.19 7.21
CA GLU A 219 -6.76 30.94 8.07
C GLU A 219 -7.35 30.04 9.16
N ALA A 220 -7.56 28.76 8.90
CA ALA A 220 -8.01 27.77 9.86
C ALA A 220 -6.88 27.21 10.76
N ASN A 221 -5.66 27.71 10.62
CA ASN A 221 -4.47 27.24 11.33
C ASN A 221 -4.23 25.72 11.13
N VAL A 222 -4.41 25.23 9.91
CA VAL A 222 -4.02 23.87 9.54
C VAL A 222 -2.51 23.86 9.28
N PRO A 223 -1.71 23.08 10.00
CA PRO A 223 -0.28 22.93 9.76
C PRO A 223 -0.05 22.04 8.54
N LEU A 224 -0.19 22.61 7.35
CA LEU A 224 0.00 21.92 6.09
C LEU A 224 1.49 21.81 5.76
N ASP A 225 1.96 20.61 5.37
CA ASP A 225 3.34 20.37 4.97
C ASP A 225 3.48 20.21 3.44
N ALA A 226 2.44 19.68 2.79
CA ALA A 226 2.47 19.48 1.35
C ALA A 226 1.10 19.64 0.67
N VAL A 227 1.14 20.12 -0.55
CA VAL A 227 0.02 20.13 -1.49
C VAL A 227 0.25 19.06 -2.55
N TRP A 228 -0.76 18.24 -2.80
CA TRP A 228 -0.72 17.27 -3.88
C TRP A 228 -1.66 17.70 -5.01
N ILE A 229 -1.05 18.05 -6.16
CA ILE A 229 -1.75 18.54 -7.35
C ILE A 229 -1.66 17.48 -8.44
N TYR A 230 -2.62 16.54 -8.47
CA TYR A 230 -2.56 15.45 -9.42
C TYR A 230 -3.28 15.74 -10.76
N ASP A 231 -4.08 16.81 -10.83
CA ASP A 231 -4.72 17.29 -12.06
C ASP A 231 -3.93 18.38 -12.78
N ALA A 232 -2.77 18.78 -12.24
CA ALA A 232 -1.84 19.67 -12.92
C ALA A 232 -1.23 18.95 -14.10
N MET A 233 -1.94 19.03 -15.20
CA MET A 233 -1.62 18.39 -16.45
C MET A 233 -0.45 19.06 -17.13
N ASP A 234 0.28 18.23 -17.78
CA ASP A 234 1.33 18.53 -18.70
C ASP A 234 1.03 19.72 -19.63
N ASN A 235 1.69 20.82 -19.38
CA ASN A 235 1.78 21.97 -20.30
C ASN A 235 2.74 21.70 -21.47
N GLY A 236 3.01 20.45 -21.81
CA GLY A 236 3.92 20.09 -22.84
C GLY A 236 5.13 19.27 -22.38
N SER A 237 5.18 18.77 -21.14
CA SER A 237 6.28 17.96 -20.63
C SER A 237 6.24 16.49 -21.10
N GLY A 238 5.15 16.07 -21.74
CA GLY A 238 4.99 14.71 -22.25
C GLY A 238 4.32 13.73 -21.27
N TRP A 239 3.96 14.19 -20.08
CA TRP A 239 3.13 13.45 -19.12
C TRP A 239 1.66 13.78 -19.35
N GLY A 240 1.10 13.28 -20.40
CA GLY A 240 -0.31 13.45 -20.67
C GLY A 240 -1.15 12.64 -19.71
N TRP A 241 -1.78 13.28 -18.72
CA TRP A 241 -2.82 12.70 -17.93
C TRP A 241 -4.15 12.76 -18.66
N PRO A 242 -4.82 11.66 -18.81
CA PRO A 242 -6.19 11.68 -19.28
C PRO A 242 -7.21 11.87 -18.15
N TRP A 243 -6.80 12.03 -16.88
CA TRP A 243 -7.73 12.17 -15.78
C TRP A 243 -8.37 13.54 -15.74
N GLN A 244 -9.56 13.59 -16.23
CA GLN A 244 -10.52 14.59 -15.85
C GLN A 244 -11.43 13.97 -14.79
N ILE A 245 -10.89 13.76 -13.58
CA ILE A 245 -11.72 13.41 -12.45
C ILE A 245 -12.42 14.71 -12.03
N HIS A 246 -13.75 14.69 -11.97
CA HIS A 246 -14.63 15.78 -11.58
C HIS A 246 -14.81 16.95 -12.56
N GLY A 247 -15.09 16.64 -13.80
CA GLY A 247 -15.31 17.68 -14.80
C GLY A 247 -13.99 18.25 -15.30
N THR A 248 -14.03 18.65 -16.52
CA THR A 248 -12.88 19.15 -17.26
C THR A 248 -12.21 20.30 -16.50
N VAL A 249 -11.00 20.07 -15.98
CA VAL A 249 -10.10 21.19 -15.75
C VAL A 249 -9.78 21.74 -17.13
N PRO A 250 -10.22 22.97 -17.49
CA PRO A 250 -10.01 23.49 -18.82
C PRO A 250 -8.50 23.51 -19.16
N PRO A 251 -8.11 23.26 -20.41
CA PRO A 251 -6.75 23.47 -20.85
C PRO A 251 -6.29 24.87 -20.43
N GLY A 252 -5.12 24.98 -19.80
CA GLY A 252 -4.60 26.24 -19.28
C GLY A 252 -5.00 26.60 -17.86
N SER A 253 -5.62 25.71 -17.08
CA SER A 253 -5.93 25.92 -15.66
C SER A 253 -4.68 26.14 -14.79
N TYR A 254 -3.53 25.67 -15.28
CA TYR A 254 -2.21 25.90 -14.66
C TYR A 254 -1.27 26.57 -15.69
N PRO A 255 -1.53 27.83 -16.10
CA PRO A 255 -0.79 28.48 -17.20
C PRO A 255 0.69 28.69 -16.88
N ASP A 256 1.04 28.81 -15.60
CA ASP A 256 2.40 28.92 -15.06
C ASP A 256 2.55 27.98 -13.87
N LEU A 257 2.61 26.68 -14.14
CA LEU A 257 2.77 25.67 -13.10
C LEU A 257 4.08 25.82 -12.31
N PRO A 258 5.25 26.07 -12.93
CA PRO A 258 6.47 26.34 -12.17
C PRO A 258 6.33 27.53 -11.23
N GLY A 259 5.77 28.65 -11.68
CA GLY A 259 5.54 29.82 -10.83
C GLY A 259 4.51 29.58 -9.72
N LEU A 260 3.53 28.71 -9.91
CA LEU A 260 2.64 28.27 -8.81
C LEU A 260 3.43 27.47 -7.77
N ILE A 261 4.25 26.51 -8.20
CA ILE A 261 5.06 25.68 -7.31
C ILE A 261 6.06 26.55 -6.53
N GLU A 262 6.73 27.50 -7.19
CA GLU A 262 7.63 28.45 -6.51
C GLU A 262 6.89 29.29 -5.45
N GLN A 263 5.66 29.75 -5.74
CA GLN A 263 4.83 30.46 -4.77
C GLN A 263 4.49 29.59 -3.55
N LEU A 264 4.10 28.32 -3.76
CA LEU A 264 3.80 27.38 -2.68
C LEU A 264 5.05 27.06 -1.85
N HIS A 265 6.22 26.93 -2.48
CA HIS A 265 7.50 26.82 -1.78
C HIS A 265 7.80 28.06 -0.92
N GLY A 266 7.47 29.26 -1.42
CA GLY A 266 7.58 30.49 -0.65
C GLY A 266 6.69 30.52 0.61
N GLU A 267 5.63 29.74 0.63
CA GLU A 267 4.75 29.53 1.79
C GLU A 267 5.21 28.35 2.68
N GLY A 268 6.34 27.69 2.34
CA GLY A 268 6.90 26.55 3.07
C GLY A 268 6.27 25.21 2.74
N LEU A 269 5.50 25.11 1.67
CA LEU A 269 4.77 23.92 1.28
C LEU A 269 5.54 23.14 0.22
N ALA A 270 5.71 21.83 0.41
CA ALA A 270 6.15 20.94 -0.66
C ALA A 270 5.00 20.67 -1.65
N VAL A 271 5.35 20.39 -2.91
CA VAL A 271 4.35 20.15 -3.96
C VAL A 271 4.57 18.79 -4.60
N LEU A 272 3.54 17.95 -4.55
CA LEU A 272 3.53 16.62 -5.12
C LEU A 272 2.74 16.60 -6.43
N GLY A 273 3.28 15.89 -7.42
CA GLY A 273 2.63 15.60 -8.69
C GLY A 273 2.16 14.14 -8.77
N TYR A 274 2.14 13.64 -10.01
CA TYR A 274 1.67 12.29 -10.30
C TYR A 274 2.49 11.62 -11.41
N LEU A 275 2.76 10.33 -11.27
CA LEU A 275 3.47 9.49 -12.24
C LEU A 275 2.70 8.18 -12.46
N ASN A 276 2.77 7.67 -13.69
CA ASN A 276 2.31 6.32 -14.01
C ASN A 276 3.26 5.64 -15.03
N PRO A 277 3.16 4.30 -15.21
CA PRO A 277 4.05 3.56 -16.07
C PRO A 277 3.49 3.31 -17.48
N PHE A 278 2.41 3.95 -17.86
CA PHE A 278 1.74 3.75 -19.15
C PHE A 278 1.52 5.06 -19.90
N LEU A 279 1.20 4.95 -21.17
CA LEU A 279 0.84 6.04 -22.06
C LEU A 279 -0.52 5.75 -22.70
N VAL A 280 -1.24 6.80 -23.04
CA VAL A 280 -2.56 6.70 -23.66
C VAL A 280 -2.47 7.08 -25.14
N PRO A 281 -3.00 6.25 -26.07
CA PRO A 281 -3.04 6.57 -27.49
C PRO A 281 -3.68 7.94 -27.75
N GLY A 282 -3.07 8.68 -28.68
CA GLY A 282 -3.53 10.05 -29.01
C GLY A 282 -3.09 11.12 -28.00
N ARG A 283 -2.40 10.77 -26.90
CA ARG A 283 -1.78 11.72 -25.98
C ARG A 283 -0.30 11.90 -26.30
N ARG A 284 0.24 13.02 -25.87
CA ARG A 284 1.66 13.36 -26.11
C ARG A 284 2.57 12.28 -25.49
N GLY A 285 3.66 11.99 -26.19
CA GLY A 285 4.61 10.96 -25.79
C GLY A 285 4.28 9.55 -26.25
N PHE A 286 3.00 9.23 -26.51
CA PHE A 286 2.62 7.89 -26.98
C PHE A 286 3.22 7.57 -28.36
N ASP A 287 3.08 8.48 -29.33
CA ASP A 287 3.60 8.24 -30.69
C ASP A 287 5.13 8.13 -30.68
N GLU A 288 5.82 8.99 -29.93
CA GLU A 288 7.27 8.90 -29.76
C GLU A 288 7.69 7.55 -29.16
N ALA A 289 7.04 7.12 -28.07
CA ALA A 289 7.34 5.84 -27.43
C ALA A 289 7.04 4.64 -28.34
N ARG A 290 5.94 4.71 -29.09
CA ARG A 290 5.58 3.68 -30.07
C ARG A 290 6.61 3.59 -31.20
N GLU A 291 7.01 4.72 -31.79
CA GLU A 291 7.98 4.77 -32.89
C GLU A 291 9.35 4.28 -32.48
N ARG A 292 9.74 4.54 -31.23
CA ARG A 292 10.99 4.06 -30.64
C ARG A 292 10.92 2.60 -30.13
N GLY A 293 9.74 1.99 -30.16
CA GLY A 293 9.53 0.62 -29.65
C GLY A 293 9.68 0.50 -28.14
N TYR A 294 9.28 1.53 -27.36
CA TYR A 294 9.37 1.57 -25.91
C TYR A 294 8.14 0.96 -25.21
N LEU A 295 7.06 0.72 -25.98
CA LEU A 295 5.84 0.12 -25.47
C LEU A 295 5.90 -1.40 -25.59
N VAL A 296 5.30 -2.10 -24.60
CA VAL A 296 5.28 -3.57 -24.57
C VAL A 296 4.40 -4.11 -25.70
N PRO A 297 4.94 -4.92 -26.64
CA PRO A 297 4.15 -5.66 -27.60
C PRO A 297 3.66 -6.97 -27.04
N THR A 298 2.66 -7.58 -27.70
CA THR A 298 2.20 -8.94 -27.46
C THR A 298 2.22 -9.75 -28.77
N PRO A 299 2.05 -11.08 -28.74
CA PRO A 299 1.92 -11.87 -29.97
C PRO A 299 0.75 -11.45 -30.85
N ALA A 300 -0.27 -10.81 -30.27
CA ALA A 300 -1.47 -10.36 -30.97
C ALA A 300 -1.36 -8.95 -31.54
N ALA A 301 -0.48 -8.09 -30.99
CA ALA A 301 -0.39 -6.70 -31.39
C ALA A 301 1.03 -6.14 -31.17
N PRO A 302 1.50 -5.25 -32.09
CA PRO A 302 2.81 -4.59 -31.96
C PRO A 302 2.90 -3.62 -30.77
N VAL A 303 1.76 -3.22 -30.21
CA VAL A 303 1.63 -2.49 -28.95
C VAL A 303 0.44 -3.09 -28.20
N PHE A 304 0.68 -3.56 -26.98
CA PHE A 304 -0.39 -3.97 -26.09
C PHE A 304 -1.18 -2.75 -25.63
N THR A 305 -2.50 -2.82 -25.74
CA THR A 305 -3.41 -1.83 -25.16
C THR A 305 -4.54 -2.53 -24.46
N GLU A 306 -4.97 -1.99 -23.34
CA GLU A 306 -6.16 -2.46 -22.61
C GLU A 306 -7.10 -1.29 -22.31
N PRO A 307 -8.41 -1.52 -22.22
CA PRO A 307 -9.38 -0.51 -21.79
C PRO A 307 -9.02 0.04 -20.40
N TRP A 308 -9.20 1.35 -20.22
CA TRP A 308 -8.88 2.01 -18.97
C TRP A 308 -9.98 2.95 -18.48
N ALA A 309 -10.53 3.77 -19.36
CA ALA A 309 -11.70 4.62 -19.14
C ALA A 309 -12.63 4.47 -20.35
N GLU A 310 -13.83 5.06 -20.30
CA GLU A 310 -14.92 4.82 -21.28
C GLU A 310 -14.46 4.67 -22.74
N ASP A 311 -13.54 5.54 -23.20
CA ASP A 311 -13.01 5.51 -24.58
C ASP A 311 -11.48 5.49 -24.64
N ASP A 312 -10.80 5.50 -23.49
CA ASP A 312 -9.34 5.54 -23.41
C ASP A 312 -8.74 4.14 -23.18
N HIS A 313 -7.62 3.89 -23.83
CA HIS A 313 -6.80 2.70 -23.65
C HIS A 313 -5.45 3.08 -23.07
N ARG A 314 -4.81 2.19 -22.31
CA ARG A 314 -3.45 2.38 -21.80
C ARG A 314 -2.49 1.37 -22.40
N ALA A 315 -1.25 1.81 -22.67
CA ALA A 315 -0.16 1.01 -23.18
C ALA A 315 1.05 1.12 -22.26
N TYR A 316 1.58 0.00 -21.82
CA TYR A 316 2.66 -0.04 -20.82
C TYR A 316 4.02 0.19 -21.45
N LEU A 317 4.88 0.96 -20.74
CA LEU A 317 6.30 1.06 -21.06
C LEU A 317 7.04 -0.21 -20.70
N ASP A 318 8.00 -0.63 -21.53
CA ASP A 318 8.86 -1.76 -21.22
C ASP A 318 10.03 -1.34 -20.30
N PHE A 319 9.83 -1.43 -18.98
CA PHE A 319 10.88 -1.16 -17.99
C PHE A 319 12.01 -2.22 -17.96
N THR A 320 11.97 -3.22 -18.83
CA THR A 320 13.12 -4.12 -19.05
C THR A 320 14.06 -3.61 -20.13
N ARG A 321 13.69 -2.52 -20.81
CA ARG A 321 14.41 -1.89 -21.90
C ARG A 321 15.17 -0.66 -21.40
N PRO A 322 16.52 -0.65 -21.39
CA PRO A 322 17.30 0.45 -20.80
C PRO A 322 17.05 1.82 -21.41
N ASP A 323 16.86 1.90 -22.74
CA ASP A 323 16.59 3.14 -23.44
C ASP A 323 15.17 3.69 -23.17
N ALA A 324 14.16 2.81 -22.99
CA ALA A 324 12.83 3.22 -22.54
C ALA A 324 12.87 3.75 -21.10
N VAL A 325 13.63 3.09 -20.21
CA VAL A 325 13.86 3.55 -18.85
C VAL A 325 14.51 4.92 -18.83
N ALA A 326 15.59 5.12 -19.60
CA ALA A 326 16.28 6.40 -19.68
C ALA A 326 15.36 7.52 -20.19
N TRP A 327 14.58 7.24 -21.25
CA TRP A 327 13.59 8.15 -21.81
C TRP A 327 12.52 8.56 -20.78
N TRP A 328 12.05 7.61 -19.99
CA TRP A 328 11.07 7.87 -18.93
C TRP A 328 11.68 8.65 -17.76
N GLN A 329 12.91 8.30 -17.36
CA GLN A 329 13.65 9.01 -16.32
C GLN A 329 13.93 10.47 -16.67
N ASP A 330 14.18 10.81 -17.94
CA ASP A 330 14.35 12.20 -18.38
C ASP A 330 13.12 13.04 -18.08
N ARG A 331 11.93 12.46 -18.22
CA ARG A 331 10.67 13.13 -17.92
C ARG A 331 10.48 13.33 -16.42
N VAL A 332 10.80 12.33 -15.61
CA VAL A 332 10.78 12.47 -14.16
C VAL A 332 11.75 13.55 -13.69
N ARG A 333 12.97 13.56 -14.25
CA ARG A 333 13.94 14.61 -13.97
C ARG A 333 13.43 16.00 -14.37
N HIS A 334 12.76 16.12 -15.50
CA HIS A 334 12.13 17.38 -15.91
C HIS A 334 11.04 17.82 -14.94
N ALA A 335 10.15 16.93 -14.54
CA ALA A 335 9.08 17.23 -13.60
C ALA A 335 9.61 17.70 -12.24
N LEU A 336 10.62 17.02 -11.70
CA LEU A 336 11.21 17.37 -10.41
C LEU A 336 12.16 18.57 -10.47
N GLY A 337 12.99 18.66 -11.52
CA GLY A 337 14.05 19.67 -11.62
C GLY A 337 13.64 20.95 -12.30
N THR A 338 12.84 20.88 -13.37
CA THR A 338 12.47 22.05 -14.19
C THR A 338 11.09 22.58 -13.79
N VAL A 339 10.10 21.69 -13.62
CA VAL A 339 8.76 22.10 -13.19
C VAL A 339 8.75 22.43 -11.71
N GLY A 340 9.52 21.71 -10.91
CA GLY A 340 9.78 22.03 -9.51
C GLY A 340 9.13 21.12 -8.47
N PHE A 341 8.38 20.08 -8.86
CA PHE A 341 7.76 19.16 -7.92
C PHE A 341 8.77 18.56 -6.91
N ASP A 342 8.33 18.31 -5.67
CA ASP A 342 9.13 17.71 -4.60
C ASP A 342 8.91 16.21 -4.47
N GLY A 343 8.06 15.67 -5.31
CA GLY A 343 7.75 14.26 -5.36
C GLY A 343 6.51 13.98 -6.17
N ALA A 344 6.06 12.74 -6.12
CA ALA A 344 4.88 12.33 -6.86
C ALA A 344 4.25 11.05 -6.29
N MET A 345 2.97 10.88 -6.55
CA MET A 345 2.32 9.58 -6.53
C MET A 345 2.85 8.72 -7.68
N GLN A 346 3.32 7.53 -7.38
CA GLN A 346 3.61 6.47 -8.34
C GLN A 346 2.43 5.51 -8.38
N ASP A 347 1.46 5.84 -9.20
CA ASP A 347 0.25 5.03 -9.32
C ASP A 347 0.42 3.92 -10.34
N TYR A 348 -0.42 2.89 -10.26
CA TYR A 348 -0.38 1.70 -11.09
C TYR A 348 0.97 0.93 -11.04
N GLY A 349 1.16 0.02 -12.00
CA GLY A 349 2.31 -0.87 -12.11
C GLY A 349 1.94 -2.34 -11.95
N GLU A 350 0.76 -2.63 -11.47
CA GLU A 350 0.21 -3.98 -11.29
C GLU A 350 -0.41 -4.57 -12.57
N GLY A 351 -0.59 -3.79 -13.64
CA GLY A 351 -1.25 -4.21 -14.88
C GLY A 351 -0.29 -4.63 -16.00
N ALA A 352 0.99 -4.85 -15.72
CA ALA A 352 1.96 -5.25 -16.76
C ALA A 352 1.51 -6.53 -17.48
N PRO A 353 1.45 -6.55 -18.84
CA PRO A 353 0.84 -7.65 -19.60
C PRO A 353 1.60 -8.97 -19.45
N VAL A 354 0.88 -10.02 -19.09
CA VAL A 354 1.44 -11.37 -18.83
C VAL A 354 1.85 -12.11 -20.10
N ASP A 355 1.30 -11.75 -21.24
CA ASP A 355 1.66 -12.22 -22.57
C ASP A 355 2.58 -11.24 -23.31
N GLY A 356 3.07 -10.20 -22.62
CA GLY A 356 3.99 -9.21 -23.15
C GLY A 356 5.31 -9.82 -23.61
N ILE A 357 5.83 -9.29 -24.73
CA ILE A 357 7.15 -9.62 -25.26
C ILE A 357 8.13 -8.57 -24.78
N TYR A 358 8.81 -8.85 -23.67
CA TYR A 358 9.72 -7.92 -23.02
C TYR A 358 11.14 -7.99 -23.61
N ALA A 359 11.82 -6.85 -23.68
CA ALA A 359 13.18 -6.76 -24.18
C ALA A 359 14.19 -7.61 -23.41
N SER A 360 13.92 -7.90 -22.13
CA SER A 360 14.74 -8.81 -21.31
C SER A 360 14.70 -10.27 -21.79
N GLY A 361 13.75 -10.64 -22.65
CA GLY A 361 13.48 -12.04 -23.03
C GLY A 361 12.85 -12.89 -21.92
N GLN A 362 12.55 -12.29 -20.75
CA GLN A 362 11.85 -12.99 -19.66
C GLN A 362 10.36 -13.16 -19.99
N PRO A 363 9.73 -14.27 -19.59
CA PRO A 363 8.29 -14.44 -19.72
C PRO A 363 7.52 -13.32 -18.98
N GLY A 364 6.43 -12.84 -19.57
CA GLY A 364 5.60 -11.81 -18.94
C GLY A 364 5.05 -12.24 -17.58
N THR A 365 4.81 -13.53 -17.36
CA THR A 365 4.43 -14.09 -16.05
C THR A 365 5.49 -13.93 -14.95
N VAL A 366 6.75 -13.68 -15.32
CA VAL A 366 7.85 -13.36 -14.39
C VAL A 366 8.03 -11.85 -14.29
N VAL A 367 7.89 -11.13 -15.41
CA VAL A 367 8.03 -9.66 -15.43
C VAL A 367 6.91 -8.98 -14.68
N HIS A 368 5.71 -9.51 -14.69
CA HIS A 368 4.51 -8.88 -14.11
C HIS A 368 4.71 -8.42 -12.65
N ASN A 369 5.10 -9.30 -11.75
CA ASN A 369 5.39 -8.92 -10.35
C ASN A 369 6.69 -8.11 -10.20
N ALA A 370 7.66 -8.26 -11.13
CA ALA A 370 8.89 -7.47 -11.13
C ALA A 370 8.67 -6.04 -11.67
N TYR A 371 7.60 -5.82 -12.40
CA TYR A 371 7.33 -4.55 -13.07
C TYR A 371 7.23 -3.36 -12.11
N PRO A 372 6.41 -3.40 -11.04
CA PRO A 372 6.34 -2.30 -10.08
C PRO A 372 7.67 -2.04 -9.36
N VAL A 373 8.54 -3.05 -9.20
CA VAL A 373 9.88 -2.88 -8.63
C VAL A 373 10.75 -2.04 -9.57
N ARG A 374 10.79 -2.40 -10.85
CA ARG A 374 11.58 -1.69 -11.89
C ARG A 374 11.08 -0.24 -12.09
N TYR A 375 9.76 -0.06 -12.07
CA TYR A 375 9.13 1.24 -12.17
C TYR A 375 9.51 2.15 -10.98
N ALA A 376 9.41 1.63 -9.75
CA ALA A 376 9.79 2.37 -8.55
C ALA A 376 11.30 2.70 -8.53
N GLU A 377 12.14 1.75 -8.92
CA GLU A 377 13.58 1.96 -9.02
C GLU A 377 13.96 3.03 -10.05
N ALA A 378 13.34 2.99 -11.23
CA ALA A 378 13.57 4.00 -12.27
C ALA A 378 13.21 5.42 -11.79
N ALA A 379 12.06 5.57 -11.11
CA ALA A 379 11.65 6.85 -10.53
C ALA A 379 12.63 7.34 -9.46
N ARG A 380 13.03 6.45 -8.53
CA ARG A 380 14.00 6.79 -7.49
C ARG A 380 15.34 7.25 -8.07
N GLN A 381 15.87 6.53 -9.05
CA GLN A 381 17.13 6.90 -9.71
C GLN A 381 17.04 8.29 -10.34
N ALA A 382 15.92 8.58 -11.03
CA ALA A 382 15.69 9.90 -11.61
C ALA A 382 15.59 11.00 -10.53
N ALA A 383 14.86 10.74 -9.43
CA ALA A 383 14.70 11.66 -8.32
C ALA A 383 16.04 11.94 -7.60
N GLN A 384 16.82 10.90 -7.33
CA GLN A 384 18.14 11.03 -6.70
C GLN A 384 19.14 11.84 -7.55
N ALA A 385 19.00 11.80 -8.86
CA ALA A 385 19.86 12.58 -9.75
C ALA A 385 19.57 14.10 -9.71
N VAL A 386 18.38 14.52 -9.26
CA VAL A 386 17.93 15.93 -9.27
C VAL A 386 17.82 16.50 -7.86
N LYS A 387 17.14 15.79 -6.94
CA LYS A 387 16.89 16.23 -5.57
C LYS A 387 17.23 15.09 -4.58
N PRO A 388 18.52 14.75 -4.36
CA PRO A 388 18.92 13.61 -3.54
C PRO A 388 18.42 13.72 -2.10
N GLY A 389 17.68 12.73 -1.64
CA GLY A 389 17.15 12.67 -0.27
C GLY A 389 16.02 13.65 0.05
N GLN A 390 15.56 14.47 -0.91
CA GLN A 390 14.57 15.52 -0.68
C GLN A 390 13.20 15.20 -1.30
N THR A 391 13.08 14.09 -2.02
CA THR A 391 11.86 13.73 -2.74
C THR A 391 11.02 12.70 -2.01
N VAL A 392 9.70 12.81 -2.16
CA VAL A 392 8.75 11.78 -1.74
C VAL A 392 8.16 11.11 -2.98
N LEU A 393 8.35 9.80 -3.05
CA LEU A 393 7.69 8.94 -4.03
C LEU A 393 6.80 7.97 -3.26
N PHE A 394 5.48 8.08 -3.43
CA PHE A 394 4.55 7.18 -2.76
C PHE A 394 3.76 6.34 -3.77
N ALA A 395 3.62 5.06 -3.49
CA ALA A 395 3.15 4.09 -4.47
C ALA A 395 1.96 3.27 -3.98
N ARG A 396 1.17 2.76 -4.94
CA ARG A 396 0.14 1.75 -4.75
C ARG A 396 0.67 0.35 -5.02
N ALA A 397 1.19 0.14 -6.22
CA ALA A 397 1.74 -1.14 -6.62
C ALA A 397 3.13 -1.39 -6.01
N GLY A 398 3.45 -2.66 -5.82
CA GLY A 398 4.76 -3.08 -5.33
C GLY A 398 4.94 -4.58 -5.29
N TYR A 399 6.18 -4.98 -5.12
CA TYR A 399 6.59 -6.36 -4.83
C TYR A 399 7.84 -6.31 -3.94
N SER A 400 8.33 -7.47 -3.51
CA SER A 400 9.57 -7.55 -2.73
C SER A 400 10.71 -6.80 -3.43
N GLY A 401 11.35 -5.84 -2.74
CA GLY A 401 12.38 -4.96 -3.29
C GLY A 401 11.91 -3.53 -3.59
N SER A 402 10.63 -3.30 -3.89
CA SER A 402 10.12 -1.94 -4.17
C SER A 402 10.25 -1.00 -2.97
N GLN A 403 10.20 -1.51 -1.73
CA GLN A 403 10.32 -0.73 -0.50
C GLN A 403 11.64 0.03 -0.40
N ALA A 404 12.69 -0.42 -1.08
CA ALA A 404 13.97 0.30 -1.15
C ALA A 404 13.93 1.53 -2.07
N SER A 405 12.84 1.70 -2.82
CA SER A 405 12.71 2.75 -3.85
C SER A 405 11.58 3.74 -3.60
N VAL A 406 10.70 3.49 -2.63
CA VAL A 406 9.58 4.38 -2.29
C VAL A 406 9.68 4.92 -0.88
N THR A 407 9.19 6.13 -0.66
CA THR A 407 9.20 6.83 0.62
C THR A 407 7.80 7.00 1.22
N GLY A 408 6.80 6.37 0.63
CA GLY A 408 5.42 6.38 1.11
C GLY A 408 4.55 5.36 0.40
N ARG A 409 3.42 5.03 1.03
CA ARG A 409 2.40 4.16 0.46
C ARG A 409 1.01 4.60 0.86
N PHE A 410 0.05 4.29 0.03
CA PHE A 410 -1.37 4.35 0.37
C PHE A 410 -2.01 2.98 0.17
N THR A 411 -3.18 2.79 0.74
CA THR A 411 -3.86 1.50 0.81
C THR A 411 -4.69 1.16 -0.43
N GLY A 412 -4.45 1.86 -1.54
CA GLY A 412 -5.24 1.73 -2.76
C GLY A 412 -6.60 2.45 -2.66
N ASP A 413 -7.52 2.12 -3.54
CA ASP A 413 -8.77 2.84 -3.75
C ASP A 413 -9.90 2.21 -2.95
N GLN A 414 -10.17 2.69 -1.75
CA GLN A 414 -11.30 2.28 -0.95
C GLN A 414 -12.59 2.99 -1.38
N HIS A 415 -13.74 2.34 -1.14
CA HIS A 415 -15.04 2.98 -1.19
C HIS A 415 -15.30 3.82 0.07
N ARG A 416 -15.97 4.92 -0.08
CA ARG A 416 -16.48 5.75 1.03
C ARG A 416 -17.63 5.04 1.73
N SER A 417 -17.30 4.06 2.54
CA SER A 417 -18.28 3.21 3.21
C SER A 417 -17.74 2.66 4.52
N TRP A 418 -18.66 2.16 5.36
CA TRP A 418 -18.33 1.39 6.57
C TRP A 418 -17.97 -0.06 6.27
N ASP A 419 -17.95 -0.45 4.99
CA ASP A 419 -17.68 -1.83 4.59
C ASP A 419 -16.32 -2.31 5.11
N ARG A 420 -16.31 -3.55 5.54
CA ARG A 420 -15.18 -4.17 6.20
C ARG A 420 -14.03 -4.52 5.24
N HIS A 421 -14.32 -4.77 3.96
CA HIS A 421 -13.38 -5.28 2.98
C HIS A 421 -12.99 -4.26 1.91
N THR A 422 -13.83 -3.26 1.70
CA THR A 422 -13.65 -2.25 0.66
C THR A 422 -13.71 -0.82 1.19
N GLY A 423 -14.22 -0.60 2.41
CA GLY A 423 -14.33 0.70 3.07
C GLY A 423 -13.29 0.93 4.16
N ILE A 424 -13.63 1.76 5.14
CA ILE A 424 -12.73 2.12 6.27
C ILE A 424 -12.21 0.88 7.03
N GLY A 425 -13.02 -0.18 7.11
CA GLY A 425 -12.65 -1.43 7.79
C GLY A 425 -11.48 -2.17 7.15
N SER A 426 -11.16 -1.90 5.86
CA SER A 426 -10.06 -2.52 5.14
C SER A 426 -8.71 -1.82 5.34
N VAL A 427 -8.72 -0.56 5.79
CA VAL A 427 -7.53 0.30 5.85
C VAL A 427 -6.51 -0.21 6.85
N LEU A 428 -6.92 -0.45 8.10
CA LEU A 428 -6.00 -0.92 9.14
C LEU A 428 -5.39 -2.29 8.83
N PRO A 429 -6.16 -3.31 8.41
CA PRO A 429 -5.58 -4.59 7.97
C PRO A 429 -4.54 -4.43 6.85
N ALA A 430 -4.80 -3.60 5.83
CA ALA A 430 -3.86 -3.32 4.76
C ALA A 430 -2.55 -2.70 5.27
N MET A 431 -2.65 -1.69 6.14
CA MET A 431 -1.48 -1.05 6.75
C MET A 431 -0.69 -2.02 7.62
N LEU A 432 -1.33 -2.83 8.46
CA LEU A 432 -0.64 -3.77 9.35
C LEU A 432 0.04 -4.89 8.57
N SER A 433 -0.68 -5.55 7.64
CA SER A 433 -0.11 -6.64 6.85
C SER A 433 1.04 -6.15 5.95
N GLY A 434 0.89 -4.97 5.35
CA GLY A 434 1.95 -4.34 4.59
C GLY A 434 3.14 -3.93 5.46
N SER A 435 2.91 -3.39 6.66
CA SER A 435 3.97 -2.99 7.59
C SER A 435 4.87 -4.17 7.97
N ILE A 436 4.30 -5.32 8.33
CA ILE A 436 5.07 -6.54 8.64
C ILE A 436 5.68 -7.19 7.39
N SER A 437 5.32 -6.73 6.20
CA SER A 437 5.90 -7.18 4.92
C SER A 437 6.97 -6.22 4.38
N GLY A 438 7.39 -5.21 5.17
CA GLY A 438 8.51 -4.31 4.85
C GLY A 438 8.12 -2.91 4.36
N TRP A 439 6.86 -2.49 4.52
CA TRP A 439 6.36 -1.17 4.09
C TRP A 439 6.09 -0.24 5.28
N PRO A 440 7.02 0.63 5.70
CA PRO A 440 6.88 1.35 6.97
C PRO A 440 6.05 2.63 6.90
N TYR A 441 5.93 3.30 5.73
CA TYR A 441 5.41 4.65 5.61
C TYR A 441 4.03 4.66 4.95
N TRP A 442 2.97 4.62 5.75
CA TRP A 442 1.58 4.56 5.30
C TRP A 442 0.88 5.90 5.42
N GLY A 443 0.15 6.30 4.38
CA GLY A 443 -0.76 7.43 4.37
C GLY A 443 -2.04 7.05 3.61
N PRO A 444 -3.05 6.49 4.29
CA PRO A 444 -4.29 6.09 3.64
C PRO A 444 -5.05 7.30 3.09
N ASP A 445 -5.87 7.07 2.07
CA ASP A 445 -6.80 8.08 1.57
C ASP A 445 -7.84 8.40 2.64
N ILE A 446 -7.73 9.57 3.28
CA ILE A 446 -8.78 10.03 4.21
C ILE A 446 -10.09 10.14 3.42
N ALA A 447 -11.10 9.43 3.92
CA ALA A 447 -12.42 9.26 3.35
C ALA A 447 -12.51 8.37 2.08
N GLY A 448 -11.43 7.69 1.69
CA GLY A 448 -11.44 6.80 0.53
C GLY A 448 -11.47 7.52 -0.83
N PHE A 449 -11.46 6.74 -1.90
CA PHE A 449 -11.38 7.24 -3.28
C PHE A 449 -12.70 7.09 -4.03
N PHE A 450 -13.25 5.87 -4.10
CA PHE A 450 -14.48 5.60 -4.84
C PHE A 450 -15.74 6.02 -4.09
N ASP A 451 -16.82 6.23 -4.85
CA ASP A 451 -18.14 6.47 -4.29
C ASP A 451 -18.65 5.25 -3.49
N GLY A 452 -19.43 5.53 -2.47
CA GLY A 452 -20.03 4.54 -1.61
C GLY A 452 -21.23 5.12 -0.87
N ASP A 453 -21.91 4.28 -0.12
CA ASP A 453 -23.10 4.65 0.67
C ASP A 453 -22.80 5.66 1.78
N GLY A 454 -21.53 5.77 2.19
CA GLY A 454 -21.04 6.74 3.19
C GLY A 454 -20.46 8.04 2.61
N SER A 455 -20.58 8.31 1.31
CA SER A 455 -19.94 9.48 0.67
C SER A 455 -20.38 10.84 1.24
N ARG A 456 -21.56 10.91 1.86
CA ARG A 456 -22.10 12.10 2.55
C ARG A 456 -22.19 11.93 4.06
N ASP A 457 -21.57 10.88 4.62
CA ASP A 457 -21.54 10.60 6.04
C ASP A 457 -20.38 11.35 6.74
N VAL A 458 -20.74 12.35 7.54
CA VAL A 458 -19.79 13.14 8.32
C VAL A 458 -19.11 12.31 9.42
N GLU A 459 -19.81 11.31 10.00
CA GLU A 459 -19.19 10.44 11.01
C GLU A 459 -18.11 9.57 10.37
N LEU A 460 -18.38 8.94 9.23
CA LEU A 460 -17.41 8.16 8.48
C LEU A 460 -16.16 8.98 8.13
N TRP A 461 -16.38 10.18 7.57
CA TRP A 461 -15.30 11.10 7.23
C TRP A 461 -14.48 11.48 8.47
N THR A 462 -15.12 11.75 9.60
CA THR A 462 -14.45 12.08 10.87
C THR A 462 -13.61 10.90 11.36
N ARG A 463 -14.15 9.68 11.36
CA ARG A 463 -13.42 8.47 11.78
C ARG A 463 -12.22 8.18 10.89
N TRP A 464 -12.35 8.44 9.60
CA TRP A 464 -11.23 8.29 8.66
C TRP A 464 -10.16 9.36 8.87
N THR A 465 -10.58 10.61 9.13
CA THR A 465 -9.65 11.70 9.50
C THR A 465 -8.85 11.35 10.75
N GLN A 466 -9.51 10.76 11.77
CA GLN A 466 -8.86 10.29 12.99
C GLN A 466 -7.80 9.22 12.71
N LEU A 467 -8.14 8.22 11.89
CA LEU A 467 -7.21 7.16 11.48
C LEU A 467 -6.03 7.73 10.67
N GLY A 468 -6.30 8.61 9.71
CA GLY A 468 -5.27 9.25 8.90
C GLY A 468 -4.31 10.11 9.73
N ALA A 469 -4.82 10.87 10.70
CA ALA A 469 -4.00 11.70 11.58
C ALA A 469 -3.05 10.90 12.49
N LEU A 470 -3.38 9.64 12.77
CA LEU A 470 -2.57 8.72 13.59
C LEU A 470 -1.83 7.68 12.73
N SER A 471 -1.80 7.87 11.41
CA SER A 471 -0.95 7.15 10.46
C SER A 471 0.39 7.88 10.27
N PRO A 472 1.44 7.24 9.74
CA PRO A 472 2.73 7.89 9.47
C PRO A 472 2.64 9.14 8.58
N VAL A 473 1.67 9.20 7.68
CA VAL A 473 1.38 10.38 6.83
C VAL A 473 -0.10 10.69 6.93
N MET A 474 -0.46 11.92 7.27
CA MET A 474 -1.84 12.37 7.24
C MET A 474 -2.17 12.92 5.84
N ARG A 475 -2.82 12.10 5.02
CA ARG A 475 -3.07 12.43 3.61
C ARG A 475 -4.57 12.51 3.31
N ASP A 476 -5.06 13.70 3.01
CA ASP A 476 -6.44 13.89 2.59
C ASP A 476 -6.57 13.83 1.07
N MET A 477 -7.48 12.99 0.60
CA MET A 477 -7.78 12.74 -0.81
C MET A 477 -9.15 13.28 -1.17
N LEU A 478 -9.28 13.88 -2.37
CA LEU A 478 -10.60 14.34 -2.85
C LEU A 478 -11.48 13.20 -3.35
N GLY A 479 -10.87 12.13 -3.85
CA GLY A 479 -11.59 11.00 -4.45
C GLY A 479 -12.20 11.32 -5.82
N ALA A 480 -12.84 10.30 -6.42
CA ALA A 480 -13.40 10.35 -7.77
C ALA A 480 -14.84 10.92 -7.85
N GLN A 481 -15.29 11.69 -6.86
CA GLN A 481 -16.70 12.09 -6.75
C GLN A 481 -16.97 13.56 -7.00
N ALA A 482 -18.21 13.85 -7.44
CA ALA A 482 -18.65 15.20 -7.75
C ALA A 482 -18.87 16.10 -6.51
N ASP A 483 -19.27 15.55 -5.36
CA ASP A 483 -19.59 16.33 -4.16
C ASP A 483 -19.51 15.49 -2.86
N PRO A 484 -18.33 14.96 -2.52
CA PRO A 484 -18.15 14.18 -1.28
C PRO A 484 -18.03 15.09 -0.06
N ILE A 485 -18.33 14.53 1.13
CA ILE A 485 -17.91 15.18 2.38
C ILE A 485 -16.39 15.23 2.43
N GLY A 486 -15.85 16.41 2.69
CA GLY A 486 -14.42 16.67 2.78
C GLY A 486 -14.13 17.85 3.71
N VAL A 487 -12.86 18.25 3.75
CA VAL A 487 -12.38 19.32 4.64
C VAL A 487 -13.17 20.62 4.51
N PHE A 488 -13.58 20.99 3.29
CA PHE A 488 -14.25 22.26 3.01
C PHE A 488 -15.79 22.18 2.96
N SER A 489 -16.39 21.07 3.37
CA SER A 489 -17.86 20.91 3.28
C SER A 489 -18.62 21.83 4.23
N ASN A 490 -18.06 22.10 5.41
CA ASN A 490 -18.58 23.07 6.38
C ASN A 490 -17.50 23.42 7.43
N ASP A 491 -17.81 24.39 8.30
CA ASP A 491 -16.87 24.85 9.34
C ASP A 491 -16.52 23.73 10.35
N GLY A 492 -17.45 22.81 10.61
CA GLY A 492 -17.23 21.67 11.51
C GLY A 492 -16.23 20.67 10.95
N THR A 493 -16.30 20.37 9.64
CA THR A 493 -15.32 19.50 8.99
C THR A 493 -13.95 20.16 8.93
N LEU A 494 -13.88 21.44 8.62
CA LEU A 494 -12.63 22.20 8.61
C LEU A 494 -11.99 22.24 10.02
N ALA A 495 -12.77 22.52 11.05
CA ALA A 495 -12.30 22.54 12.44
C ALA A 495 -11.80 21.16 12.91
N THR A 496 -12.53 20.09 12.55
CA THR A 496 -12.13 18.70 12.85
C THR A 496 -10.80 18.37 12.18
N PHE A 497 -10.67 18.64 10.88
CA PHE A 497 -9.42 18.41 10.16
C PHE A 497 -8.26 19.20 10.77
N ALA A 498 -8.47 20.48 11.06
CA ALA A 498 -7.46 21.34 11.65
C ALA A 498 -6.99 20.84 13.03
N GLY A 499 -7.91 20.38 13.88
CA GLY A 499 -7.58 19.81 15.18
C GLY A 499 -6.73 18.54 15.07
N TYR A 500 -7.12 17.61 14.21
CA TYR A 500 -6.38 16.37 13.98
C TYR A 500 -5.07 16.60 13.23
N ALA A 501 -4.99 17.57 12.33
CA ALA A 501 -3.74 17.98 11.69
C ALA A 501 -2.72 18.52 12.72
N ARG A 502 -3.19 19.32 13.70
CA ARG A 502 -2.34 19.79 14.81
C ARG A 502 -1.88 18.64 15.73
N LEU A 503 -2.72 17.62 15.96
CA LEU A 503 -2.32 16.42 16.68
C LEU A 503 -1.24 15.64 15.90
N HIS A 504 -1.42 15.47 14.60
CA HIS A 504 -0.43 14.83 13.74
C HIS A 504 0.90 15.60 13.77
N GLN A 505 0.84 16.93 13.65
CA GLN A 505 2.03 17.79 13.73
C GLN A 505 2.76 17.67 15.07
N ALA A 506 2.02 17.51 16.18
CA ALA A 506 2.61 17.28 17.50
C ALA A 506 3.32 15.90 17.58
N LEU A 507 2.87 14.91 16.80
CA LEU A 507 3.52 13.59 16.69
C LEU A 507 4.75 13.60 15.78
N MET A 508 4.96 14.63 14.95
CA MET A 508 6.03 14.65 13.94
C MET A 508 7.44 14.34 14.48
N PRO A 509 7.89 14.85 15.64
CA PRO A 509 9.20 14.47 16.18
C PRO A 509 9.31 12.97 16.42
N TYR A 510 8.27 12.36 17.00
CA TYR A 510 8.21 10.93 17.27
C TYR A 510 8.13 10.09 15.98
N LEU A 511 7.29 10.51 15.03
CA LEU A 511 7.20 9.85 13.71
C LEU A 511 8.53 9.88 12.96
N HIS A 512 9.27 10.98 13.06
CA HIS A 512 10.58 11.10 12.42
C HIS A 512 11.62 10.17 13.06
N GLU A 513 11.64 10.06 14.40
CA GLU A 513 12.48 9.09 15.11
C GLU A 513 12.18 7.64 14.69
N LEU A 514 10.91 7.29 14.62
CA LEU A 514 10.47 5.98 14.12
C LEU A 514 10.86 5.76 12.65
N ALA A 515 10.79 6.78 11.81
CA ALA A 515 11.20 6.70 10.41
C ALA A 515 12.71 6.50 10.26
N GLU A 516 13.51 7.19 11.09
CA GLU A 516 14.95 6.93 11.18
C GLU A 516 15.24 5.48 11.63
N GLN A 517 14.50 4.96 12.62
CA GLN A 517 14.61 3.56 13.02
C GLN A 517 14.26 2.65 11.83
N ALA A 518 13.14 2.89 11.14
CA ALA A 518 12.72 2.10 9.99
C ALA A 518 13.76 2.09 8.87
N SER A 519 14.35 3.23 8.55
CA SER A 519 15.38 3.33 7.50
C SER A 519 16.67 2.57 7.82
N ARG A 520 16.98 2.37 9.10
CA ARG A 520 18.17 1.61 9.57
C ARG A 520 17.87 0.14 9.80
N THR A 521 16.67 -0.22 10.18
CA THR A 521 16.36 -1.56 10.68
C THR A 521 15.27 -2.29 9.89
N GLY A 522 14.42 -1.57 9.16
CA GLY A 522 13.23 -2.10 8.51
C GLY A 522 12.04 -2.32 9.43
N LEU A 523 12.13 -1.96 10.72
CA LEU A 523 10.98 -2.03 11.63
C LEU A 523 9.93 -0.99 11.26
N PRO A 524 8.64 -1.36 11.14
CA PRO A 524 7.60 -0.43 10.72
C PRO A 524 7.23 0.56 11.82
N LEU A 525 6.64 1.71 11.41
CA LEU A 525 6.08 2.69 12.33
C LEU A 525 4.76 2.19 12.92
N ILE A 526 3.88 1.62 12.07
CA ILE A 526 2.63 0.97 12.50
C ILE A 526 2.92 -0.49 12.82
N ARG A 527 2.63 -0.91 14.04
CA ARG A 527 2.99 -2.23 14.55
C ARG A 527 1.76 -2.97 15.10
N PRO A 528 1.54 -4.25 14.76
CA PRO A 528 0.61 -5.07 15.51
C PRO A 528 1.11 -5.22 16.95
N LEU A 529 0.19 -5.41 17.90
CA LEU A 529 0.53 -5.43 19.33
C LEU A 529 1.57 -6.51 19.68
N TRP A 530 1.49 -7.67 19.02
CA TRP A 530 2.43 -8.78 19.24
C TRP A 530 3.88 -8.47 18.82
N LEU A 531 4.12 -7.43 18.01
CA LEU A 531 5.48 -7.07 17.62
C LEU A 531 6.23 -6.43 18.80
N ALA A 532 5.53 -5.68 19.65
CA ALA A 532 6.09 -5.12 20.89
C ALA A 532 5.98 -6.10 22.06
N GLU A 533 4.94 -6.93 22.09
CA GLU A 533 4.65 -7.85 23.21
C GLU A 533 4.52 -9.31 22.69
N PRO A 534 5.60 -9.90 22.17
CA PRO A 534 5.55 -11.23 21.53
C PRO A 534 5.26 -12.37 22.51
N ALA A 535 5.51 -12.16 23.81
CA ALA A 535 5.23 -13.13 24.86
C ALA A 535 3.75 -13.11 25.31
N ASP A 536 2.97 -12.09 24.92
CA ASP A 536 1.55 -11.97 25.28
C ASP A 536 0.67 -12.71 24.26
N PRO A 537 0.02 -13.83 24.64
CA PRO A 537 -0.82 -14.60 23.71
C PRO A 537 -2.06 -13.83 23.24
N VAL A 538 -2.55 -12.85 24.01
CA VAL A 538 -3.69 -12.02 23.62
C VAL A 538 -3.29 -11.03 22.54
N ALA A 539 -2.09 -10.45 22.62
CA ALA A 539 -1.59 -9.52 21.62
C ALA A 539 -1.62 -10.10 20.19
N TRP A 540 -1.37 -11.41 20.05
CA TRP A 540 -1.45 -12.13 18.77
C TRP A 540 -2.87 -12.27 18.20
N THR A 541 -3.89 -11.93 18.98
CA THR A 541 -5.30 -12.03 18.57
C THR A 541 -5.92 -10.68 18.23
N VAL A 542 -5.22 -9.57 18.51
CA VAL A 542 -5.72 -8.21 18.26
C VAL A 542 -5.38 -7.79 16.83
N GLU A 543 -6.42 -7.53 16.04
CA GLU A 543 -6.30 -7.17 14.62
C GLU A 543 -6.88 -5.78 14.30
N ASP A 544 -7.54 -5.15 15.28
CA ASP A 544 -8.31 -3.92 15.13
C ASP A 544 -7.77 -2.74 15.94
N ALA A 545 -6.54 -2.88 16.44
CA ALA A 545 -5.76 -1.85 17.11
C ALA A 545 -4.28 -2.02 16.73
N TYR A 546 -3.51 -0.94 16.85
CA TYR A 546 -2.08 -0.96 16.54
C TYR A 546 -1.29 -0.08 17.51
N LEU A 547 0.01 -0.31 17.52
CA LEU A 547 0.98 0.58 18.13
C LEU A 547 1.63 1.44 17.04
N LEU A 548 1.70 2.74 17.26
CA LEU A 548 2.59 3.63 16.55
C LEU A 548 3.90 3.66 17.36
N GLY A 549 4.95 3.06 16.80
CA GLY A 549 6.15 2.71 17.56
C GLY A 549 5.86 1.66 18.64
N GLU A 550 6.24 1.96 19.88
CA GLU A 550 6.02 1.11 21.06
C GLU A 550 5.14 1.80 22.12
N ASP A 551 4.95 3.11 21.98
CA ASP A 551 4.45 3.97 23.04
C ASP A 551 3.03 4.50 22.82
N VAL A 552 2.51 4.49 21.59
CA VAL A 552 1.21 5.06 21.27
C VAL A 552 0.29 3.98 20.74
N LEU A 553 -0.73 3.61 21.50
CA LEU A 553 -1.75 2.65 21.11
C LEU A 553 -2.96 3.39 20.52
N VAL A 554 -3.33 2.99 19.33
CA VAL A 554 -4.44 3.54 18.56
C VAL A 554 -5.47 2.46 18.27
N ALA A 555 -6.73 2.72 18.57
CA ALA A 555 -7.81 1.78 18.30
C ALA A 555 -8.93 2.45 17.47
N PRO A 556 -8.83 2.40 16.12
CA PRO A 556 -9.77 3.06 15.22
C PRO A 556 -11.20 2.54 15.39
N VAL A 557 -12.18 3.43 15.19
CA VAL A 557 -13.59 3.08 15.15
C VAL A 557 -14.00 2.89 13.69
N VAL A 558 -14.30 1.64 13.33
CA VAL A 558 -14.67 1.23 11.97
C VAL A 558 -16.10 0.66 11.90
N THR A 559 -16.89 0.89 12.92
CA THR A 559 -18.30 0.47 12.99
C THR A 559 -19.19 1.71 13.11
N GLU A 560 -20.12 1.85 12.18
CA GLU A 560 -21.08 2.95 12.16
C GLU A 560 -21.82 3.10 13.49
N GLY A 561 -21.95 4.33 13.97
CA GLY A 561 -22.68 4.68 15.18
C GLY A 561 -22.05 4.22 16.48
N ALA A 562 -20.88 3.57 16.47
CA ALA A 562 -20.23 3.13 17.71
C ALA A 562 -19.74 4.32 18.56
N ARG A 563 -20.00 4.29 19.86
CA ARG A 563 -19.59 5.29 20.85
C ARG A 563 -18.68 4.71 21.94
N SER A 564 -18.40 3.44 21.84
CA SER A 564 -17.41 2.69 22.63
C SER A 564 -16.99 1.45 21.89
N ARG A 565 -15.81 0.91 22.23
CA ARG A 565 -15.33 -0.35 21.68
C ARG A 565 -14.44 -1.08 22.68
N PRO A 566 -14.32 -2.41 22.60
CA PRO A 566 -13.29 -3.13 23.33
C PRO A 566 -11.90 -2.74 22.81
N VAL A 567 -10.95 -2.55 23.73
CA VAL A 567 -9.53 -2.32 23.43
C VAL A 567 -8.70 -3.15 24.38
N TYR A 568 -7.74 -3.88 23.85
CA TYR A 568 -6.74 -4.57 24.65
C TYR A 568 -5.56 -3.63 24.89
N LEU A 569 -5.28 -3.35 26.16
CA LEU A 569 -4.07 -2.65 26.58
C LEU A 569 -3.01 -3.69 26.94
N PRO A 570 -1.86 -3.75 26.22
CA PRO A 570 -0.74 -4.60 26.60
C PRO A 570 -0.20 -4.28 28.00
N ALA A 571 0.66 -5.15 28.53
CA ALA A 571 1.27 -4.94 29.85
C ALA A 571 1.92 -3.56 29.99
N GLY A 572 1.91 -3.00 31.22
CA GLY A 572 2.41 -1.67 31.53
C GLY A 572 1.30 -0.71 31.96
N GLN A 573 1.63 0.56 32.02
CA GLN A 573 0.68 1.63 32.36
C GLN A 573 0.46 2.53 31.17
N TRP A 574 -0.81 2.92 30.93
CA TRP A 574 -1.25 3.66 29.77
C TRP A 574 -2.05 4.90 30.19
N HIS A 575 -1.71 6.06 29.68
CA HIS A 575 -2.50 7.27 29.81
C HIS A 575 -3.56 7.31 28.71
N ASP A 576 -4.83 7.36 29.08
CA ASP A 576 -5.88 7.76 28.13
C ASP A 576 -5.63 9.21 27.74
N TYR A 577 -5.39 9.44 26.46
CA TYR A 577 -5.04 10.77 25.93
C TYR A 577 -6.14 11.82 26.19
N TRP A 578 -7.42 11.39 26.18
CA TRP A 578 -8.55 12.30 26.29
C TRP A 578 -8.87 12.70 27.71
N THR A 579 -8.72 11.80 28.64
CA THR A 579 -9.10 12.00 30.07
C THR A 579 -7.91 12.22 30.99
N GLY A 580 -6.71 11.81 30.58
CA GLY A 580 -5.52 11.77 31.44
C GLY A 580 -5.51 10.63 32.45
N GLU A 581 -6.54 9.74 32.46
CA GLU A 581 -6.61 8.58 33.34
C GLU A 581 -5.45 7.62 33.07
N VAL A 582 -4.83 7.10 34.15
CA VAL A 582 -3.79 6.07 34.06
C VAL A 582 -4.43 4.70 34.25
N ILE A 583 -4.27 3.84 33.26
CA ILE A 583 -4.87 2.52 33.22
C ILE A 583 -3.78 1.45 33.21
N THR A 584 -3.85 0.49 34.13
CA THR A 584 -2.96 -0.67 34.14
C THR A 584 -3.39 -1.65 33.03
N GLY A 585 -2.43 -2.02 32.17
CA GLY A 585 -2.63 -2.92 31.03
C GLY A 585 -2.72 -4.40 31.40
N ALA A 586 -2.39 -5.26 30.44
CA ALA A 586 -2.62 -6.71 30.38
C ALA A 586 -4.11 -7.06 30.51
N ARG A 587 -5.01 -6.25 29.94
CA ARG A 587 -6.46 -6.46 30.01
C ARG A 587 -7.24 -5.81 28.90
N TRP A 588 -8.44 -6.29 28.68
CA TRP A 588 -9.45 -5.62 27.86
C TRP A 588 -10.15 -4.53 28.67
N ILE A 589 -10.40 -3.40 28.02
CA ILE A 589 -11.22 -2.30 28.54
C ILE A 589 -12.33 -1.97 27.55
N SER A 590 -13.39 -1.31 28.02
CA SER A 590 -14.38 -0.67 27.17
C SER A 590 -13.99 0.79 26.98
N ALA A 591 -13.32 1.10 25.88
CA ALA A 591 -12.87 2.45 25.56
C ALA A 591 -14.05 3.31 25.08
N ARG A 592 -14.20 4.53 25.62
CA ARG A 592 -15.15 5.53 25.09
C ARG A 592 -14.68 5.99 23.72
N ALA A 593 -15.61 6.20 22.80
CA ALA A 593 -15.34 6.62 21.44
C ALA A 593 -16.44 7.55 20.90
N PRO A 594 -16.69 8.72 21.51
CA PRO A 594 -17.59 9.71 20.90
C PRO A 594 -17.08 10.07 19.51
N VAL A 595 -17.94 10.61 18.64
CA VAL A 595 -17.60 10.81 17.21
C VAL A 595 -16.29 11.59 17.00
N GLN A 596 -16.05 12.57 17.85
CA GLN A 596 -14.89 13.46 17.74
C GLN A 596 -13.61 12.89 18.36
N GLN A 597 -13.65 11.70 18.96
CA GLN A 597 -12.51 11.09 19.65
C GLN A 597 -12.26 9.67 19.16
N ILE A 598 -11.00 9.35 18.90
CA ILE A 598 -10.52 7.99 18.64
C ILE A 598 -9.86 7.47 19.92
N PRO A 599 -10.13 6.23 20.39
CA PRO A 599 -9.39 5.66 21.50
C PRO A 599 -7.89 5.72 21.26
N LEU A 600 -7.18 6.47 22.11
CA LEU A 600 -5.76 6.79 22.00
C LEU A 600 -5.12 6.74 23.38
N TYR A 601 -4.08 5.92 23.51
CA TYR A 601 -3.38 5.70 24.77
C TYR A 601 -1.89 5.89 24.60
N VAL A 602 -1.25 6.56 25.54
CA VAL A 602 0.19 6.79 25.55
C VAL A 602 0.82 6.01 26.72
N ARG A 603 1.86 5.25 26.46
CA ARG A 603 2.57 4.49 27.49
C ARG A 603 3.19 5.42 28.53
N THR A 604 3.05 5.10 29.82
CA THR A 604 3.69 5.89 30.88
C THR A 604 5.22 5.80 30.76
N GLY A 605 5.86 6.97 30.78
CA GLY A 605 7.32 7.08 30.62
C GLY A 605 7.77 7.19 29.15
N ALA A 606 6.86 7.22 28.19
CA ALA A 606 7.19 7.54 26.81
C ALA A 606 7.87 8.91 26.69
N ASN A 607 8.89 8.98 25.83
CA ASN A 607 9.53 10.27 25.50
C ASN A 607 8.68 11.02 24.46
N LEU A 608 7.41 11.27 24.80
CA LEU A 608 6.41 11.90 23.94
C LEU A 608 5.50 12.78 24.78
N ALA A 609 5.57 14.08 24.53
CA ALA A 609 4.68 15.06 25.16
C ALA A 609 3.65 15.56 24.13
N LEU A 610 2.44 14.98 24.16
CA LEU A 610 1.34 15.46 23.35
C LEU A 610 0.64 16.65 24.03
N PRO A 611 0.28 17.70 23.27
CA PRO A 611 -0.55 18.79 23.78
C PRO A 611 -1.91 18.30 24.26
N LEU A 612 -2.51 18.99 25.23
CA LEU A 612 -3.88 18.66 25.66
C LEU A 612 -4.87 18.82 24.50
N PRO A 613 -5.89 17.98 24.37
CA PRO A 613 -6.85 18.04 23.26
C PRO A 613 -7.47 19.42 23.05
N ALA A 614 -7.83 20.11 24.11
CA ALA A 614 -8.42 21.43 24.04
C ALA A 614 -7.50 22.49 23.39
N THR A 615 -6.17 22.36 23.57
CA THR A 615 -5.21 23.30 22.96
C THR A 615 -5.08 23.07 21.45
N LEU A 616 -5.49 21.89 20.97
CA LEU A 616 -5.54 21.54 19.55
C LEU A 616 -6.91 21.85 18.92
N GLY A 617 -7.86 22.41 19.70
CA GLY A 617 -9.24 22.60 19.25
C GLY A 617 -10.02 21.31 19.12
N LEU A 618 -9.56 20.23 19.77
CA LEU A 618 -10.27 18.97 19.90
C LEU A 618 -11.06 18.95 21.20
N PRO A 619 -12.22 18.26 21.26
CA PRO A 619 -13.03 18.24 22.47
C PRO A 619 -12.26 17.54 23.60
N ALA A 620 -12.32 18.12 24.80
CA ALA A 620 -11.86 17.45 26.02
C ALA A 620 -12.73 16.23 26.32
N GLY A 621 -12.17 15.22 27.01
CA GLY A 621 -12.84 13.98 27.41
C GLY A 621 -13.93 14.15 28.47
#